data_20ce2f4ade4d1b89f40eeafbf61b32e7
#
_entry.id   20ce2f4ade4d1b89f40eeafbf61b32e7
#
_cell.length_a   1.000
_cell.length_b   1.000
_cell.length_c   1.000
_cell.angle_alpha   90.00
_cell.angle_beta   90.00
_cell.angle_gamma   90.00
#
_symmetry.space_group_name_H-M   'P 1'
#
loop_
_entity.id
_entity.type
_entity.pdbx_description
1 polymer ?
#
loop_
_entity_poly.entity_id
_entity_poly.type
_entity_poly.pdbx_seq_one_letter_code
_entity_poly.pdbx_strand_id
1 'polypeptide(L)'
;MAIPSPNLTTLERLRQGVQQRFEADLLARVQGALAATAASYEVWLFGSRARGDWDGRSDTDLLVVADSQEVADGLAEALLDVCCGADVIALSRARWGAMATSESPHWRGIHQQARQLLRVGP
;
A
#
# COMPACT_ATOMS: atom_id res chain seq x y z
N MET A 1 -5.27 17.52 -26.08
CA MET A 1 -5.08 18.17 -24.78
C MET A 1 -5.97 17.49 -23.75
N ALA A 2 -5.39 16.98 -22.69
CA ALA A 2 -6.18 16.37 -21.63
C ALA A 2 -6.96 17.46 -20.90
N ILE A 3 -8.26 17.32 -20.86
CA ILE A 3 -9.12 18.25 -20.11
C ILE A 3 -9.16 17.74 -18.67
N PRO A 4 -8.75 18.55 -17.68
CA PRO A 4 -8.89 18.14 -16.28
C PRO A 4 -10.38 17.90 -15.99
N SER A 5 -10.66 17.01 -15.06
CA SER A 5 -12.04 16.78 -14.64
C SER A 5 -12.69 18.12 -14.30
N PRO A 6 -13.83 18.48 -14.93
CA PRO A 6 -14.49 19.75 -14.64
C PRO A 6 -15.00 19.86 -13.22
N ASN A 7 -15.05 18.74 -12.49
CA ASN A 7 -15.56 18.68 -11.13
C ASN A 7 -14.47 18.85 -10.07
N LEU A 8 -13.18 18.96 -10.50
CA LEU A 8 -12.08 19.14 -9.54
C LEU A 8 -11.79 20.62 -9.31
N THR A 9 -11.77 21.02 -8.05
CA THR A 9 -11.32 22.35 -7.64
C THR A 9 -9.79 22.44 -7.75
N THR A 10 -9.25 23.65 -7.68
CA THR A 10 -7.78 23.86 -7.63
C THR A 10 -7.17 23.14 -6.43
N LEU A 11 -7.84 23.20 -5.26
CA LEU A 11 -7.36 22.53 -4.05
C LEU A 11 -7.31 21.01 -4.22
N GLU A 12 -8.33 20.43 -4.86
CA GLU A 12 -8.37 19.00 -5.14
C GLU A 12 -7.25 18.57 -6.08
N ARG A 13 -6.94 19.39 -7.11
CA ARG A 13 -5.82 19.10 -8.02
C ARG A 13 -4.47 19.15 -7.29
N LEU A 14 -4.28 20.13 -6.42
CA LEU A 14 -3.08 20.22 -5.61
C LEU A 14 -2.93 19.01 -4.71
N ARG A 15 -4.03 18.57 -4.11
CA ARG A 15 -4.06 17.39 -3.25
C ARG A 15 -3.71 16.13 -4.02
N GLN A 16 -4.25 15.95 -5.23
CA GLN A 16 -3.91 14.83 -6.10
C GLN A 16 -2.43 14.84 -6.48
N GLY A 17 -1.88 16.00 -6.81
CA GLY A 17 -0.46 16.13 -7.12
C GLY A 17 0.44 15.74 -5.95
N VAL A 18 0.07 16.14 -4.74
CA VAL A 18 0.77 15.76 -3.51
C VAL A 18 0.70 14.24 -3.30
N GLN A 19 -0.49 13.65 -3.50
CA GLN A 19 -0.69 12.21 -3.36
C GLN A 19 0.16 11.43 -4.36
N GLN A 20 0.20 11.86 -5.61
CA GLN A 20 0.99 11.22 -6.66
C GLN A 20 2.48 11.25 -6.33
N ARG A 21 3.00 12.37 -5.87
CA ARG A 21 4.40 12.49 -5.46
C ARG A 21 4.71 11.62 -4.25
N PHE A 22 3.80 11.59 -3.29
CA PHE A 22 3.92 10.73 -2.11
C PHE A 22 4.01 9.26 -2.52
N GLU A 23 3.11 8.81 -3.39
CA GLU A 23 3.10 7.41 -3.83
C GLU A 23 4.34 7.05 -4.65
N ALA A 24 4.81 7.96 -5.51
CA ALA A 24 6.02 7.72 -6.29
C ALA A 24 7.25 7.60 -5.39
N ASP A 25 7.37 8.46 -4.39
CA ASP A 25 8.46 8.43 -3.41
C ASP A 25 8.41 7.16 -2.57
N LEU A 26 7.22 6.79 -2.10
CA LEU A 26 7.00 5.58 -1.34
C LEU A 26 7.36 4.33 -2.16
N LEU A 27 6.92 4.30 -3.42
CA LEU A 27 7.24 3.19 -4.34
C LEU A 27 8.76 3.03 -4.49
N ALA A 28 9.48 4.13 -4.67
CA ALA A 28 10.94 4.09 -4.81
C ALA A 28 11.60 3.53 -3.54
N ARG A 29 11.13 3.92 -2.36
CA ARG A 29 11.64 3.40 -1.08
C ARG A 29 11.36 1.91 -0.92
N VAL A 30 10.16 1.48 -1.25
CA VAL A 30 9.77 0.07 -1.18
C VAL A 30 10.61 -0.76 -2.13
N GLN A 31 10.76 -0.32 -3.37
CA GLN A 31 11.59 -1.00 -4.37
C GLN A 31 13.05 -1.12 -3.90
N GLY A 32 13.59 -0.05 -3.33
CA GLY A 32 14.95 -0.08 -2.79
C GLY A 32 15.11 -1.06 -1.63
N ALA A 33 14.16 -1.07 -0.71
CA ALA A 33 14.19 -1.95 0.46
C ALA A 33 14.11 -3.42 0.08
N LEU A 34 13.36 -3.76 -0.96
CA LEU A 34 13.09 -5.14 -1.37
C LEU A 34 13.88 -5.57 -2.59
N ALA A 35 14.84 -4.77 -3.05
CA ALA A 35 15.58 -5.02 -4.28
C ALA A 35 16.37 -6.34 -4.26
N ALA A 36 16.82 -6.77 -3.08
CA ALA A 36 17.65 -7.98 -2.95
C ALA A 36 16.82 -9.26 -2.83
N THR A 37 15.50 -9.16 -2.70
CA THR A 37 14.68 -10.36 -2.52
C THR A 37 14.45 -11.09 -3.84
N ALA A 38 14.53 -12.40 -3.81
CA ALA A 38 14.20 -13.27 -4.94
C ALA A 38 12.74 -13.77 -4.88
N ALA A 39 12.04 -13.48 -3.80
CA ALA A 39 10.65 -13.94 -3.61
C ALA A 39 9.68 -13.14 -4.46
N SER A 40 8.56 -13.76 -4.82
CA SER A 40 7.42 -13.07 -5.40
C SER A 40 6.62 -12.43 -4.29
N TYR A 41 6.18 -11.19 -4.49
CA TYR A 41 5.43 -10.46 -3.47
C TYR A 41 4.57 -9.38 -4.08
N GLU A 42 3.63 -8.89 -3.27
CA GLU A 42 2.81 -7.71 -3.57
C GLU A 42 2.87 -6.78 -2.37
N VAL A 43 2.90 -5.48 -2.62
CA VAL A 43 2.77 -4.45 -1.59
C VAL A 43 1.53 -3.64 -1.88
N TRP A 44 0.69 -3.50 -0.87
CA TRP A 44 -0.58 -2.79 -0.96
C TRP A 44 -0.58 -1.61 0.00
N LEU A 45 -1.24 -0.55 -0.42
CA LEU A 45 -1.50 0.63 0.41
C LEU A 45 -2.93 0.51 0.94
N PHE A 46 -3.11 0.70 2.24
CA PHE A 46 -4.45 0.65 2.83
C PHE A 46 -4.65 1.81 3.82
N GLY A 47 -5.83 1.88 4.43
CA GLY A 47 -6.17 2.94 5.37
C GLY A 47 -6.48 4.26 4.67
N SER A 48 -6.26 5.38 5.35
CA SER A 48 -6.63 6.71 4.86
C SER A 48 -5.93 7.08 3.56
N ARG A 49 -4.68 6.67 3.37
CA ARG A 49 -3.94 6.93 2.13
C ARG A 49 -4.59 6.24 0.93
N ALA A 50 -5.06 5.00 1.09
CA ALA A 50 -5.75 4.28 0.02
C ALA A 50 -7.13 4.87 -0.27
N ARG A 51 -7.86 5.30 0.78
CA ARG A 51 -9.19 5.89 0.62
C ARG A 51 -9.17 7.32 0.07
N GLY A 52 -8.05 8.02 0.18
CA GLY A 52 -7.93 9.41 -0.25
C GLY A 52 -8.42 10.44 0.77
N ASP A 53 -8.78 10.03 1.98
CA ASP A 53 -9.23 10.91 3.06
C ASP A 53 -8.10 11.25 4.05
N TRP A 54 -6.86 11.15 3.58
CA TRP A 54 -5.68 11.45 4.37
C TRP A 54 -5.49 12.96 4.57
N ASP A 55 -4.80 13.31 5.64
CA ASP A 55 -4.28 14.65 5.86
C ASP A 55 -2.74 14.58 6.05
N GLY A 56 -2.11 15.71 6.33
CA GLY A 56 -0.66 15.76 6.49
C GLY A 56 -0.11 14.97 7.69
N ARG A 57 -0.98 14.47 8.55
CA ARG A 57 -0.64 13.69 9.74
C ARG A 57 -1.03 12.21 9.61
N SER A 58 -1.63 11.83 8.48
CA SER A 58 -2.04 10.45 8.26
C SER A 58 -0.82 9.54 8.19
N ASP A 59 -0.86 8.43 8.92
CA ASP A 59 0.16 7.41 8.86
C ASP A 59 0.07 6.67 7.52
N THR A 60 1.20 6.10 7.12
CA THR A 60 1.25 5.24 5.95
C THR A 60 1.02 3.80 6.40
N ASP A 61 -0.02 3.18 5.87
CA ASP A 61 -0.36 1.80 6.19
C ASP A 61 -0.07 0.91 4.99
N LEU A 62 0.88 0.00 5.15
CA LEU A 62 1.31 -0.92 4.09
C LEU A 62 0.95 -2.36 4.46
N LEU A 63 0.67 -3.15 3.43
CA LEU A 63 0.42 -4.57 3.57
C LEU A 63 1.29 -5.30 2.56
N VAL A 64 2.06 -6.27 3.01
CA VAL A 64 2.90 -7.08 2.15
C VAL A 64 2.34 -8.50 2.09
N VAL A 65 2.20 -9.03 0.88
CA VAL A 65 1.67 -10.36 0.62
C VAL A 65 2.74 -11.17 -0.09
N ALA A 66 3.01 -12.37 0.41
CA ALA A 66 3.95 -13.32 -0.18
C ALA A 66 3.39 -14.73 -0.11
N ASP A 67 4.08 -15.69 -0.74
CA ASP A 67 3.60 -17.07 -0.81
C ASP A 67 3.51 -17.73 0.56
N SER A 68 4.40 -17.35 1.50
CA SER A 68 4.37 -17.85 2.87
C SER A 68 4.37 -16.71 3.85
N GLN A 69 3.85 -16.96 5.05
CA GLN A 69 3.86 -15.98 6.13
C GLN A 69 5.30 -15.62 6.55
N GLU A 70 6.19 -16.59 6.55
CA GLU A 70 7.60 -16.37 6.91
C GLU A 70 8.27 -15.38 5.95
N VAL A 71 8.05 -15.55 4.64
CA VAL A 71 8.59 -14.63 3.64
C VAL A 71 7.96 -13.24 3.79
N ALA A 72 6.65 -13.18 3.99
CA ALA A 72 5.95 -11.91 4.18
C ALA A 72 6.48 -11.16 5.42
N ASP A 73 6.71 -11.87 6.52
CA ASP A 73 7.26 -11.28 7.75
C ASP A 73 8.64 -10.67 7.52
N GLY A 74 9.51 -11.37 6.79
CA GLY A 74 10.85 -10.87 6.47
C GLY A 74 10.81 -9.62 5.59
N LEU A 75 9.91 -9.59 4.61
CA LEU A 75 9.73 -8.42 3.76
C LEU A 75 9.17 -7.23 4.57
N ALA A 76 8.25 -7.49 5.48
CA ALA A 76 7.70 -6.45 6.34
C ALA A 76 8.77 -5.83 7.24
N GLU A 77 9.67 -6.63 7.79
CA GLU A 77 10.79 -6.11 8.58
C GLU A 77 11.67 -5.16 7.76
N ALA A 78 11.99 -5.54 6.52
CA ALA A 78 12.79 -4.70 5.63
C ALA A 78 12.07 -3.37 5.34
N LEU A 79 10.76 -3.39 5.18
CA LEU A 79 9.98 -2.18 4.94
C LEU A 79 9.93 -1.27 6.17
N LEU A 80 9.81 -1.84 7.35
CA LEU A 80 9.78 -1.06 8.60
C LEU A 80 11.07 -0.28 8.82
N ASP A 81 12.20 -0.80 8.37
CA ASP A 81 13.50 -0.14 8.52
C ASP A 81 13.63 1.13 7.66
N VAL A 82 12.91 1.20 6.54
CA VAL A 82 13.04 2.33 5.59
C VAL A 82 11.80 3.20 5.48
N CYS A 83 10.65 2.72 5.95
CA CYS A 83 9.39 3.45 5.88
C CYS A 83 9.04 3.99 7.26
N CYS A 84 9.74 5.07 7.67
CA CYS A 84 9.52 5.72 8.96
C CYS A 84 8.04 6.05 9.17
N GLY A 85 7.49 5.60 10.31
CA GLY A 85 6.12 5.89 10.69
C GLY A 85 5.07 5.05 9.95
N ALA A 86 5.49 4.08 9.16
CA ALA A 86 4.55 3.18 8.48
C ALA A 86 4.18 2.02 9.37
N ASP A 87 2.90 1.66 9.35
CA ASP A 87 2.46 0.36 9.85
C ASP A 87 2.51 -0.64 8.70
N VAL A 88 3.11 -1.80 8.93
CA VAL A 88 3.25 -2.84 7.91
C VAL A 88 2.64 -4.13 8.41
N ILE A 89 1.64 -4.61 7.69
CA ILE A 89 1.01 -5.91 7.94
C ILE A 89 1.57 -6.93 6.96
N ALA A 90 2.00 -8.08 7.46
CA ALA A 90 2.53 -9.17 6.65
C ALA A 90 1.51 -10.30 6.57
N LEU A 91 1.16 -10.73 5.37
CA LEU A 91 0.19 -11.80 5.14
C LEU A 91 0.66 -12.77 4.08
N SER A 92 0.37 -14.05 4.27
CA SER A 92 0.47 -15.02 3.18
C SER A 92 -0.63 -14.77 2.15
N ARG A 93 -0.45 -15.25 0.92
CA ARG A 93 -1.48 -15.12 -0.12
C ARG A 93 -2.80 -15.77 0.30
N ALA A 94 -2.73 -16.90 0.99
CA ALA A 94 -3.93 -17.58 1.48
C ALA A 94 -4.71 -16.72 2.47
N ARG A 95 -4.01 -16.07 3.39
CA ARG A 95 -4.64 -15.18 4.37
C ARG A 95 -5.21 -13.91 3.72
N TRP A 96 -4.47 -13.34 2.78
CA TRP A 96 -4.93 -12.17 2.04
C TRP A 96 -6.23 -12.47 1.29
N GLY A 97 -6.26 -13.59 0.56
CA GLY A 97 -7.46 -14.01 -0.15
C GLY A 97 -8.65 -14.28 0.77
N ALA A 98 -8.39 -14.86 1.95
CA ALA A 98 -9.44 -15.14 2.93
C ALA A 98 -10.05 -13.88 3.53
N MET A 99 -9.34 -12.76 3.52
CA MET A 99 -9.85 -11.50 4.06
C MET A 99 -11.07 -10.98 3.28
N ALA A 100 -11.17 -11.31 2.00
CA ALA A 100 -12.30 -10.89 1.17
C ALA A 100 -13.63 -11.40 1.69
N THR A 101 -13.64 -12.56 2.35
CA THR A 101 -14.83 -13.19 2.91
C THR A 101 -14.77 -13.34 4.42
N SER A 102 -13.91 -12.57 5.08
CA SER A 102 -13.79 -12.59 6.54
C SER A 102 -15.10 -12.20 7.21
N GLU A 103 -15.40 -12.81 8.36
CA GLU A 103 -16.52 -12.41 9.18
C GLU A 103 -16.33 -11.03 9.81
N SER A 104 -15.09 -10.57 9.92
CA SER A 104 -14.77 -9.24 10.44
C SER A 104 -15.00 -8.17 9.37
N PRO A 105 -15.91 -7.21 9.59
CA PRO A 105 -16.08 -6.08 8.66
C PRO A 105 -14.81 -5.26 8.49
N HIS A 106 -13.98 -5.17 9.52
CA HIS A 106 -12.71 -4.46 9.49
C HIS A 106 -11.76 -5.06 8.45
N TRP A 107 -11.56 -6.37 8.50
CA TRP A 107 -10.67 -7.05 7.56
C TRP A 107 -11.20 -7.05 6.12
N ARG A 108 -12.53 -7.25 5.96
CA ARG A 108 -13.15 -7.12 4.64
C ARG A 108 -12.95 -5.72 4.07
N GLY A 109 -13.10 -4.70 4.91
CA GLY A 109 -12.91 -3.31 4.51
C GLY A 109 -11.48 -3.04 4.03
N ILE A 110 -10.48 -3.55 4.74
CA ILE A 110 -9.08 -3.42 4.32
C ILE A 110 -8.88 -4.05 2.94
N HIS A 111 -9.38 -5.26 2.74
CA HIS A 111 -9.26 -5.97 1.46
C HIS A 111 -9.92 -5.19 0.31
N GLN A 112 -11.10 -4.64 0.53
CA GLN A 112 -11.85 -3.90 -0.49
C GLN A 112 -11.22 -2.55 -0.83
N GLN A 113 -10.60 -1.89 0.14
CA GLN A 113 -10.09 -0.52 -0.02
C GLN A 113 -8.62 -0.46 -0.38
N ALA A 114 -7.87 -1.54 -0.19
CA ALA A 114 -6.44 -1.57 -0.47
C ALA A 114 -6.16 -1.33 -1.95
N ARG A 115 -5.11 -0.55 -2.24
CA ARG A 115 -4.62 -0.33 -3.60
C ARG A 115 -3.24 -0.95 -3.75
N GLN A 116 -3.04 -1.70 -4.82
CA GLN A 116 -1.75 -2.31 -5.10
C GLN A 116 -0.74 -1.23 -5.46
N LEU A 117 0.35 -1.18 -4.70
CA LEU A 117 1.45 -0.26 -4.94
C LEU A 117 2.52 -0.89 -5.83
N LEU A 118 2.80 -2.17 -5.61
CA LEU A 118 3.88 -2.89 -6.30
C LEU A 118 3.56 -4.37 -6.33
N ARG A 119 3.90 -5.01 -7.44
CA ARG A 119 3.86 -6.47 -7.58
C ARG A 119 5.12 -6.95 -8.27
N VAL A 120 5.77 -7.94 -7.71
CA VAL A 120 6.99 -8.55 -8.25
C VAL A 120 6.82 -10.05 -8.32
N GLY A 121 7.24 -10.64 -9.42
CA GLY A 121 7.15 -12.06 -9.69
C GLY A 121 5.96 -12.42 -10.56
N PRO A 122 5.83 -13.70 -10.89
CA PRO A 122 4.76 -14.20 -11.77
C PRO A 122 3.36 -14.08 -11.17
#